data_a65def10ad1b3c7b41424e703c9178dc
#
_entry.id   a65def10ad1b3c7b41424e703c9178dc
#
_cell.length_a   1.000
_cell.length_b   1.000
_cell.length_c   1.000
_cell.angle_alpha   90.00
_cell.angle_beta   90.00
_cell.angle_gamma   90.00
#
_symmetry.space_group_name_H-M   'P 1'
#
loop_
_entity.id
_entity.type
_entity.pdbx_description
1 polymer ?
#
loop_
_entity_poly.entity_id
_entity_poly.type
_entity_poly.pdbx_seq_one_letter_code
_entity_poly.pdbx_strand_id
1 'polypeptide(L)'
;MSGANHSTIEIRLRAVKAVRLGMPIVDVATAYDTDRSTVHRWMSRYKAHGEQGLSRREGSGRPRSLEGITEEEWRGIVLKPASEFGFETDFWTCGRIRQILEEQLTVKVSVPTIWRRLREAGLTYQKPEREYFEKDDKQREEWLRDKVPEIREAVKKHRALLYFQDECNVSLTAFLAKTWAPRGKTPKEKVTGKRGGVAALSAINPQGRLLFVLHDKRIASAEVIHFLDQLLRHHKTRHLVVVMDNASPHTSKKTTTFIQSQRRLHVFHLPAYSPDWNPDEKVWNHLKHQELKGHQAKTKEELSSLTQSKLTRMCDDPELVRGIFYRCCISDLFH
;
A
#
# COMPACT_ATOMS: atom_id res chain seq x y z
N MET A 1 -36.12 -3.87 -20.01
CA MET A 1 -36.39 -2.46 -20.21
C MET A 1 -36.94 -1.91 -18.90
N SER A 2 -36.13 -1.27 -18.10
CA SER A 2 -36.49 -0.74 -16.80
C SER A 2 -36.83 0.74 -16.98
N GLY A 3 -38.11 1.04 -17.12
CA GLY A 3 -38.65 2.40 -17.13
C GLY A 3 -38.51 3.00 -15.74
N ALA A 4 -37.42 3.68 -15.47
CA ALA A 4 -37.25 4.48 -14.28
C ALA A 4 -38.12 5.73 -14.42
N ASN A 5 -39.30 5.71 -13.80
CA ASN A 5 -40.24 6.82 -13.69
C ASN A 5 -39.62 7.88 -12.73
N HIS A 6 -38.62 8.61 -13.20
CA HIS A 6 -38.03 9.72 -12.47
C HIS A 6 -38.77 10.98 -12.84
N SER A 7 -39.95 11.22 -12.23
CA SER A 7 -40.53 12.52 -12.26
C SER A 7 -39.62 13.46 -11.45
N THR A 8 -38.71 14.11 -12.15
CA THR A 8 -37.86 15.17 -11.56
C THR A 8 -38.78 16.31 -11.06
N ILE A 9 -38.30 17.11 -10.11
CA ILE A 9 -39.03 18.32 -9.65
C ILE A 9 -39.47 19.18 -10.85
N GLU A 10 -38.63 19.23 -11.87
CA GLU A 10 -38.88 19.99 -13.09
C GLU A 10 -40.10 19.49 -13.88
N ILE A 11 -40.27 18.17 -14.03
CA ILE A 11 -41.47 17.59 -14.66
C ILE A 11 -42.72 17.91 -13.87
N ARG A 12 -42.68 17.79 -12.55
CA ARG A 12 -43.82 18.11 -11.68
C ARG A 12 -44.18 19.60 -11.76
N LEU A 13 -43.17 20.47 -11.79
CA LEU A 13 -43.35 21.92 -11.92
C LEU A 13 -43.96 22.28 -13.27
N ARG A 14 -43.49 21.68 -14.38
CA ARG A 14 -44.07 21.87 -15.72
C ARG A 14 -45.52 21.41 -15.77
N ALA A 15 -45.85 20.24 -15.21
CA ALA A 15 -47.20 19.73 -15.13
C ALA A 15 -48.11 20.68 -14.33
N VAL A 16 -47.66 21.17 -13.18
CA VAL A 16 -48.40 22.14 -12.36
C VAL A 16 -48.62 23.47 -13.12
N LYS A 17 -47.59 23.97 -13.82
CA LYS A 17 -47.69 25.19 -14.64
C LYS A 17 -48.70 25.01 -15.77
N ALA A 18 -48.73 23.87 -16.46
CA ALA A 18 -49.68 23.57 -17.52
C ALA A 18 -51.14 23.62 -17.01
N VAL A 19 -51.40 23.00 -15.86
CA VAL A 19 -52.75 23.08 -15.24
C VAL A 19 -53.11 24.52 -14.88
N ARG A 20 -52.18 25.30 -14.33
CA ARG A 20 -52.42 26.73 -13.98
C ARG A 20 -52.66 27.62 -15.19
N LEU A 21 -52.16 27.25 -16.37
CA LEU A 21 -52.39 27.90 -17.63
C LEU A 21 -53.73 27.49 -18.29
N GLY A 22 -54.53 26.66 -17.61
CA GLY A 22 -55.85 26.27 -18.06
C GLY A 22 -55.96 24.91 -18.75
N MET A 23 -54.87 24.13 -18.84
CA MET A 23 -54.94 22.75 -19.38
C MET A 23 -55.75 21.87 -18.43
N PRO A 24 -56.70 21.06 -18.97
CA PRO A 24 -57.42 20.08 -18.18
C PRO A 24 -56.45 19.07 -17.53
N ILE A 25 -56.73 18.73 -16.28
CA ILE A 25 -55.87 17.80 -15.52
C ILE A 25 -55.70 16.42 -16.22
N VAL A 26 -56.74 16.00 -16.94
CA VAL A 26 -56.75 14.75 -17.71
C VAL A 26 -55.69 14.80 -18.82
N ASP A 27 -55.65 15.92 -19.56
CA ASP A 27 -54.72 16.12 -20.67
C ASP A 27 -53.29 16.24 -20.17
N VAL A 28 -53.08 16.93 -19.05
CA VAL A 28 -51.79 16.99 -18.38
C VAL A 28 -51.35 15.61 -17.89
N ALA A 29 -52.22 14.83 -17.31
CA ALA A 29 -51.92 13.47 -16.86
C ALA A 29 -51.47 12.59 -18.04
N THR A 30 -52.17 12.68 -19.16
CA THR A 30 -51.83 11.97 -20.40
C THR A 30 -50.48 12.45 -20.97
N ALA A 31 -50.27 13.77 -21.07
CA ALA A 31 -49.04 14.35 -21.63
C ALA A 31 -47.79 14.02 -20.83
N TYR A 32 -47.91 13.81 -19.52
CA TYR A 32 -46.78 13.50 -18.62
C TYR A 32 -46.76 12.03 -18.18
N ASP A 33 -47.50 11.14 -18.86
CA ASP A 33 -47.56 9.70 -18.60
C ASP A 33 -47.72 9.40 -17.09
N THR A 34 -48.76 9.98 -16.49
CA THR A 34 -49.05 9.85 -15.07
C THR A 34 -50.55 9.78 -14.79
N ASP A 35 -50.90 9.38 -13.58
CA ASP A 35 -52.30 9.33 -13.18
C ASP A 35 -52.87 10.73 -12.84
N ARG A 36 -54.14 10.94 -13.16
CA ARG A 36 -54.90 12.15 -12.78
C ARG A 36 -54.77 12.45 -11.27
N SER A 37 -54.84 11.44 -10.43
CA SER A 37 -54.63 11.54 -8.97
C SER A 37 -53.27 12.09 -8.58
N THR A 38 -52.21 11.73 -9.35
CA THR A 38 -50.85 12.22 -9.15
C THR A 38 -50.73 13.71 -9.48
N VAL A 39 -51.36 14.18 -10.57
CA VAL A 39 -51.40 15.60 -10.93
C VAL A 39 -52.15 16.40 -9.86
N HIS A 40 -53.32 15.92 -9.39
CA HIS A 40 -54.04 16.53 -8.27
C HIS A 40 -53.17 16.64 -7.01
N ARG A 41 -52.42 15.61 -6.66
CA ARG A 41 -51.51 15.61 -5.51
C ARG A 41 -50.38 16.63 -5.68
N TRP A 42 -49.85 16.80 -6.90
CA TRP A 42 -48.84 17.81 -7.17
C TRP A 42 -49.41 19.22 -7.05
N MET A 43 -50.62 19.45 -7.58
CA MET A 43 -51.33 20.72 -7.45
C MET A 43 -51.57 21.09 -5.99
N SER A 44 -52.08 20.16 -5.18
CA SER A 44 -52.33 20.38 -3.75
C SER A 44 -51.03 20.70 -2.99
N ARG A 45 -49.94 19.98 -3.27
CA ARG A 45 -48.63 20.23 -2.66
C ARG A 45 -48.06 21.58 -3.09
N TYR A 46 -48.19 21.94 -4.35
CA TYR A 46 -47.75 23.24 -4.86
C TYR A 46 -48.56 24.38 -4.24
N LYS A 47 -49.86 24.22 -4.09
CA LYS A 47 -50.73 25.19 -3.43
C LYS A 47 -50.37 25.42 -1.96
N ALA A 48 -49.95 24.34 -1.25
CA ALA A 48 -49.62 24.41 0.16
C ALA A 48 -48.18 24.92 0.44
N HIS A 49 -47.20 24.55 -0.40
CA HIS A 49 -45.79 24.75 -0.10
C HIS A 49 -44.95 25.28 -1.28
N GLY A 50 -45.60 25.78 -2.34
CA GLY A 50 -44.92 26.27 -3.54
C GLY A 50 -44.08 25.20 -4.24
N GLU A 51 -43.00 25.62 -4.88
CA GLU A 51 -42.09 24.70 -5.60
C GLU A 51 -41.44 23.67 -4.67
N GLN A 52 -41.17 24.05 -3.43
CA GLN A 52 -40.60 23.14 -2.43
C GLN A 52 -41.52 21.94 -2.12
N GLY A 53 -42.85 22.13 -2.22
CA GLY A 53 -43.84 21.06 -2.06
C GLY A 53 -43.76 19.97 -3.12
N LEU A 54 -43.12 20.25 -4.27
CA LEU A 54 -42.90 19.29 -5.35
C LEU A 54 -41.63 18.45 -5.16
N SER A 55 -40.79 18.80 -4.21
CA SER A 55 -39.62 18.01 -3.85
C SER A 55 -40.02 16.60 -3.40
N ARG A 56 -39.15 15.63 -3.65
CA ARG A 56 -39.32 14.30 -3.07
C ARG A 56 -39.16 14.43 -1.55
N ARG A 57 -40.20 14.10 -0.80
CA ARG A 57 -40.05 13.96 0.66
C ARG A 57 -39.01 12.89 0.93
N GLU A 58 -38.16 13.14 1.90
CA GLU A 58 -37.31 12.07 2.45
C GLU A 58 -38.23 10.88 2.81
N GLY A 59 -37.90 9.73 2.24
CA GLY A 59 -38.77 8.57 2.41
C GLY A 59 -38.79 8.15 3.86
N SER A 60 -39.94 7.75 4.38
CA SER A 60 -40.11 7.05 5.66
C SER A 60 -39.56 5.62 5.54
N GLY A 61 -38.29 5.49 5.09
CA GLY A 61 -37.61 4.19 5.05
C GLY A 61 -37.42 3.64 6.47
N ARG A 62 -37.13 2.34 6.56
CA ARG A 62 -36.73 1.74 7.84
C ARG A 62 -35.59 2.55 8.44
N PRO A 63 -35.67 2.95 9.73
CA PRO A 63 -34.58 3.65 10.40
C PRO A 63 -33.25 2.90 10.18
N ARG A 64 -32.18 3.65 9.95
CA ARG A 64 -30.87 3.03 9.73
C ARG A 64 -30.43 2.36 11.03
N SER A 65 -30.15 1.07 10.96
CA SER A 65 -29.56 0.37 12.10
C SER A 65 -28.26 1.07 12.51
N LEU A 66 -28.04 1.28 13.81
CA LEU A 66 -26.86 1.94 14.38
C LEU A 66 -26.77 3.45 14.10
N GLU A 67 -27.90 4.13 13.91
CA GLU A 67 -27.94 5.60 13.78
C GLU A 67 -27.48 6.32 15.07
N GLY A 68 -27.59 5.66 16.22
CA GLY A 68 -27.19 6.19 17.52
C GLY A 68 -25.68 6.08 17.82
N ILE A 69 -24.89 5.45 16.96
CA ILE A 69 -23.43 5.36 17.15
C ILE A 69 -22.77 6.41 16.27
N THR A 70 -22.10 7.36 16.87
CA THR A 70 -21.37 8.44 16.19
C THR A 70 -20.13 7.93 15.45
N GLU A 71 -19.60 8.73 14.52
CA GLU A 71 -18.32 8.41 13.84
C GLU A 71 -17.16 8.30 14.81
N GLU A 72 -17.17 9.14 15.86
CA GLU A 72 -16.13 9.13 16.91
C GLU A 72 -16.17 7.84 17.73
N GLU A 73 -17.37 7.36 18.06
CA GLU A 73 -17.51 6.05 18.77
C GLU A 73 -17.05 4.89 17.88
N TRP A 74 -17.35 4.88 16.59
CA TRP A 74 -16.82 3.88 15.67
C TRP A 74 -15.29 3.89 15.62
N ARG A 75 -14.69 5.08 15.54
CA ARG A 75 -13.24 5.25 15.59
C ARG A 75 -12.69 4.81 16.96
N GLY A 76 -13.35 5.20 18.03
CA GLY A 76 -12.96 4.84 19.41
C GLY A 76 -12.91 3.33 19.65
N ILE A 77 -13.79 2.55 19.00
CA ILE A 77 -13.71 1.08 19.04
C ILE A 77 -12.51 0.58 18.25
N VAL A 78 -12.35 1.00 16.99
CA VAL A 78 -11.37 0.41 16.06
C VAL A 78 -9.93 0.88 16.33
N LEU A 79 -9.74 2.05 16.94
CA LEU A 79 -8.41 2.57 17.30
C LEU A 79 -7.84 1.93 18.57
N LYS A 80 -8.67 1.26 19.36
CA LYS A 80 -8.19 0.44 20.48
C LYS A 80 -7.83 -0.96 20.00
N PRO A 81 -6.83 -1.61 20.60
CA PRO A 81 -6.54 -3.01 20.34
C PRO A 81 -7.77 -3.90 20.60
N ALA A 82 -8.02 -4.88 19.73
CA ALA A 82 -9.16 -5.77 19.94
C ALA A 82 -8.99 -6.65 21.19
N SER A 83 -7.76 -6.85 21.66
CA SER A 83 -7.46 -7.54 22.93
C SER A 83 -8.05 -6.83 24.16
N GLU A 84 -8.21 -5.51 24.16
CA GLU A 84 -8.91 -4.78 25.22
C GLU A 84 -10.40 -5.15 25.34
N PHE A 85 -10.95 -5.75 24.30
CA PHE A 85 -12.33 -6.24 24.25
C PHE A 85 -12.45 -7.76 24.43
N GLY A 86 -11.39 -8.40 24.93
CA GLY A 86 -11.37 -9.84 25.24
C GLY A 86 -11.01 -10.76 24.08
N PHE A 87 -10.50 -10.25 22.96
CA PHE A 87 -10.00 -11.07 21.85
C PHE A 87 -8.52 -11.42 22.04
N GLU A 88 -8.11 -12.57 21.51
CA GLU A 88 -6.72 -13.06 21.63
C GLU A 88 -5.70 -12.25 20.80
N THR A 89 -6.16 -11.44 19.85
CA THR A 89 -5.31 -10.66 18.95
C THR A 89 -5.89 -9.29 18.68
N ASP A 90 -5.06 -8.31 18.34
CA ASP A 90 -5.45 -6.91 18.11
C ASP A 90 -6.14 -6.64 16.76
N PHE A 91 -6.32 -7.68 15.95
CA PHE A 91 -6.94 -7.55 14.63
C PHE A 91 -8.46 -7.35 14.71
N TRP A 92 -8.93 -6.24 14.13
CA TRP A 92 -10.34 -6.01 13.94
C TRP A 92 -10.89 -6.71 12.71
N THR A 93 -12.00 -7.41 12.90
CA THR A 93 -12.84 -7.93 11.82
C THR A 93 -14.27 -7.44 12.03
N CYS A 94 -15.05 -7.32 10.95
CA CYS A 94 -16.47 -6.97 11.10
C CYS A 94 -17.25 -7.99 11.97
N GLY A 95 -16.77 -9.24 12.03
CA GLY A 95 -17.33 -10.26 12.92
C GLY A 95 -17.13 -9.95 14.38
N ARG A 96 -15.91 -9.56 14.78
CA ARG A 96 -15.58 -9.16 16.17
C ARG A 96 -16.33 -7.90 16.57
N ILE A 97 -16.39 -6.91 15.69
CA ILE A 97 -17.17 -5.68 15.93
C ILE A 97 -18.64 -6.02 16.13
N ARG A 98 -19.21 -6.92 15.30
CA ARG A 98 -20.59 -7.37 15.47
C ARG A 98 -20.81 -8.00 16.83
N GLN A 99 -19.90 -8.86 17.27
CA GLN A 99 -19.99 -9.51 18.59
C GLN A 99 -20.06 -8.47 19.71
N ILE A 100 -19.20 -7.46 19.73
CA ILE A 100 -19.21 -6.39 20.73
C ILE A 100 -20.53 -5.62 20.69
N LEU A 101 -21.02 -5.28 19.51
CA LEU A 101 -22.28 -4.54 19.36
C LEU A 101 -23.48 -5.37 19.84
N GLU A 102 -23.47 -6.67 19.61
CA GLU A 102 -24.49 -7.59 20.11
C GLU A 102 -24.45 -7.74 21.63
N GLU A 103 -23.25 -7.82 22.22
CA GLU A 103 -23.03 -7.97 23.66
C GLU A 103 -23.30 -6.68 24.44
N GLN A 104 -22.82 -5.53 23.95
CA GLN A 104 -22.89 -4.26 24.68
C GLN A 104 -24.16 -3.47 24.39
N LEU A 105 -24.67 -3.52 23.16
CA LEU A 105 -25.82 -2.71 22.73
C LEU A 105 -27.07 -3.53 22.45
N THR A 106 -27.01 -4.84 22.56
CA THR A 106 -28.11 -5.78 22.24
C THR A 106 -28.66 -5.61 20.81
N VAL A 107 -27.85 -5.05 19.89
CA VAL A 107 -28.26 -4.73 18.53
C VAL A 107 -27.75 -5.79 17.56
N LYS A 108 -28.67 -6.52 16.94
CA LYS A 108 -28.33 -7.48 15.88
C LYS A 108 -28.17 -6.78 14.54
N VAL A 109 -26.97 -6.81 13.98
CA VAL A 109 -26.65 -6.20 12.69
C VAL A 109 -25.88 -7.17 11.78
N SER A 110 -26.08 -6.98 10.48
CA SER A 110 -25.32 -7.76 9.48
C SER A 110 -23.90 -7.21 9.29
N VAL A 111 -22.96 -8.09 8.95
CA VAL A 111 -21.58 -7.71 8.62
C VAL A 111 -21.51 -6.64 7.50
N PRO A 112 -22.32 -6.72 6.41
CA PRO A 112 -22.34 -5.65 5.41
C PRO A 112 -22.78 -4.28 5.96
N THR A 113 -23.65 -4.25 6.99
CA THR A 113 -24.04 -2.99 7.63
C THR A 113 -22.88 -2.38 8.40
N ILE A 114 -22.14 -3.20 9.17
CA ILE A 114 -20.93 -2.77 9.89
C ILE A 114 -19.89 -2.23 8.91
N TRP A 115 -19.60 -2.97 7.83
CA TRP A 115 -18.67 -2.54 6.80
C TRP A 115 -19.00 -1.16 6.25
N ARG A 116 -20.28 -0.92 5.93
CA ARG A 116 -20.74 0.37 5.44
C ARG A 116 -20.56 1.48 6.47
N ARG A 117 -20.90 1.23 7.74
CA ARG A 117 -20.73 2.21 8.83
C ARG A 117 -19.28 2.57 9.09
N LEU A 118 -18.37 1.60 9.07
CA LEU A 118 -16.93 1.86 9.18
C LEU A 118 -16.44 2.74 8.02
N ARG A 119 -16.93 2.49 6.81
CA ARG A 119 -16.58 3.33 5.64
C ARG A 119 -17.14 4.75 5.76
N GLU A 120 -18.37 4.92 6.22
CA GLU A 120 -18.99 6.21 6.51
C GLU A 120 -18.20 6.97 7.59
N ALA A 121 -17.67 6.29 8.60
CA ALA A 121 -16.78 6.87 9.62
C ALA A 121 -15.34 7.15 9.15
N GLY A 122 -15.06 7.03 7.84
CA GLY A 122 -13.76 7.32 7.24
C GLY A 122 -12.70 6.24 7.47
N LEU A 123 -13.10 5.04 7.93
CA LEU A 123 -12.20 3.90 8.13
C LEU A 123 -12.06 3.07 6.85
N THR A 124 -10.86 2.57 6.60
CA THR A 124 -10.55 1.72 5.45
C THR A 124 -9.97 0.38 5.91
N TYR A 125 -10.32 -0.68 5.19
CA TYR A 125 -9.76 -2.00 5.49
C TYR A 125 -8.36 -2.12 4.87
N GLN A 126 -7.35 -2.11 5.73
CA GLN A 126 -5.94 -2.08 5.34
C GLN A 126 -5.20 -3.30 5.86
N LYS A 127 -4.15 -3.72 5.16
CA LYS A 127 -3.19 -4.68 5.66
C LYS A 127 -2.20 -3.92 6.56
N PRO A 128 -2.04 -4.32 7.84
CA PRO A 128 -1.06 -3.67 8.71
C PRO A 128 0.36 -3.92 8.21
N GLU A 129 1.22 -2.96 8.44
CA GLU A 129 2.66 -3.09 8.27
C GLU A 129 3.24 -3.88 9.45
N ARG A 130 4.37 -4.53 9.19
CA ARG A 130 5.09 -5.23 10.25
C ARG A 130 5.91 -4.24 11.04
N GLU A 131 5.74 -4.25 12.34
CA GLU A 131 6.63 -3.59 13.28
C GLU A 131 7.28 -4.67 14.16
N TYR A 132 8.59 -4.60 14.30
CA TYR A 132 9.33 -5.57 15.09
C TYR A 132 9.35 -5.14 16.55
N PHE A 133 9.12 -6.07 17.47
CA PHE A 133 9.23 -5.81 18.92
C PHE A 133 10.62 -5.37 19.34
N GLU A 134 11.64 -5.82 18.58
CA GLU A 134 13.03 -5.52 18.81
C GLU A 134 13.48 -4.16 18.23
N LYS A 135 12.56 -3.44 17.57
CA LYS A 135 12.83 -2.09 17.06
C LYS A 135 13.03 -1.13 18.24
N ASP A 136 14.17 -0.51 18.28
CA ASP A 136 14.53 0.47 19.31
C ASP A 136 14.53 1.89 18.72
N ASP A 137 13.47 2.64 19.00
CA ASP A 137 13.32 3.99 18.49
C ASP A 137 14.39 4.94 19.05
N LYS A 138 14.91 4.69 20.28
CA LYS A 138 15.99 5.48 20.85
C LYS A 138 17.31 5.27 20.08
N GLN A 139 17.65 4.02 19.76
CA GLN A 139 18.81 3.73 18.91
C GLN A 139 18.67 4.36 17.51
N ARG A 140 17.46 4.39 16.97
CA ARG A 140 17.17 5.03 15.68
C ARG A 140 17.39 6.55 15.75
N GLU A 141 16.89 7.20 16.79
CA GLU A 141 17.12 8.66 17.01
C GLU A 141 18.60 8.97 17.21
N GLU A 142 19.32 8.16 17.99
CA GLU A 142 20.77 8.28 18.17
C GLU A 142 21.51 8.13 16.84
N TRP A 143 21.12 7.16 16.03
CA TRP A 143 21.71 6.95 14.72
C TRP A 143 21.50 8.16 13.79
N LEU A 144 20.29 8.73 13.77
CA LEU A 144 20.01 9.94 12.98
C LEU A 144 20.83 11.13 13.46
N ARG A 145 20.99 11.30 14.79
CA ARG A 145 21.73 12.39 15.38
C ARG A 145 23.24 12.27 15.16
N ASP A 146 23.78 11.08 15.29
CA ASP A 146 25.22 10.86 15.36
C ASP A 146 25.78 10.30 14.04
N LYS A 147 25.16 9.29 13.45
CA LYS A 147 25.68 8.58 12.27
C LYS A 147 25.39 9.27 10.95
N VAL A 148 24.24 9.92 10.80
CA VAL A 148 23.94 10.66 9.57
C VAL A 148 24.95 11.79 9.31
N PRO A 149 25.32 12.63 10.31
CA PRO A 149 26.38 13.61 10.13
C PRO A 149 27.74 13.00 9.80
N GLU A 150 28.11 11.89 10.48
CA GLU A 150 29.36 11.16 10.18
C GLU A 150 29.41 10.66 8.73
N ILE A 151 28.30 10.08 8.24
CA ILE A 151 28.16 9.60 6.85
C ILE A 151 28.32 10.80 5.88
N ARG A 152 27.61 11.89 6.12
CA ARG A 152 27.70 13.11 5.29
C ARG A 152 29.10 13.70 5.27
N GLU A 153 29.75 13.73 6.41
CA GLU A 153 31.14 14.21 6.51
C GLU A 153 32.09 13.30 5.73
N ALA A 154 31.96 11.97 5.88
CA ALA A 154 32.75 11.01 5.12
C ALA A 154 32.57 11.18 3.61
N VAL A 155 31.32 11.32 3.15
CA VAL A 155 31.00 11.56 1.73
C VAL A 155 31.65 12.86 1.24
N LYS A 156 31.52 13.94 2.00
CA LYS A 156 32.08 15.26 1.65
C LYS A 156 33.62 15.25 1.67
N LYS A 157 34.21 14.79 2.74
CA LYS A 157 35.67 14.76 2.97
C LYS A 157 36.41 13.97 1.89
N HIS A 158 35.87 12.83 1.52
CA HIS A 158 36.51 11.93 0.55
C HIS A 158 35.95 12.09 -0.87
N ARG A 159 34.98 13.00 -1.09
CA ARG A 159 34.22 13.07 -2.34
C ARG A 159 33.70 11.70 -2.76
N ALA A 160 33.24 10.92 -1.78
CA ALA A 160 32.86 9.54 -1.93
C ALA A 160 31.50 9.40 -2.63
N LEU A 161 31.27 8.24 -3.23
CA LEU A 161 29.94 7.83 -3.67
C LEU A 161 29.28 7.11 -2.49
N LEU A 162 28.06 7.52 -2.17
CA LEU A 162 27.23 6.85 -1.16
C LEU A 162 26.44 5.73 -1.80
N TYR A 163 26.45 4.56 -1.18
CA TYR A 163 25.65 3.40 -1.54
C TYR A 163 24.95 2.83 -0.33
N PHE A 164 23.72 2.38 -0.52
CA PHE A 164 23.01 1.51 0.42
C PHE A 164 23.00 0.11 -0.16
N GLN A 165 23.36 -0.88 0.64
CA GLN A 165 23.52 -2.26 0.22
C GLN A 165 22.57 -3.16 1.01
N ASP A 166 22.05 -4.18 0.34
CA ASP A 166 21.19 -5.19 0.93
C ASP A 166 21.29 -6.52 0.20
N GLU A 167 20.75 -7.57 0.80
CA GLU A 167 20.58 -8.87 0.19
C GLU A 167 19.13 -9.31 0.10
N CYS A 168 18.87 -10.14 -0.89
CA CYS A 168 17.55 -10.68 -1.12
C CYS A 168 17.61 -12.13 -1.59
N ASN A 169 16.62 -12.90 -1.21
CA ASN A 169 16.34 -14.19 -1.83
C ASN A 169 15.07 -14.06 -2.71
N VAL A 170 15.23 -14.28 -4.01
CA VAL A 170 14.15 -14.38 -4.97
C VAL A 170 13.68 -15.82 -5.02
N SER A 171 12.43 -16.06 -4.60
CA SER A 171 11.86 -17.41 -4.54
C SER A 171 11.53 -17.95 -5.93
N LEU A 172 11.76 -19.26 -6.12
CA LEU A 172 11.30 -19.98 -7.31
C LEU A 172 9.77 -20.06 -7.37
N THR A 173 9.09 -20.03 -6.23
CA THR A 173 7.63 -19.89 -6.19
C THR A 173 7.26 -18.43 -6.41
N ALA A 174 6.55 -18.16 -7.49
CA ALA A 174 6.17 -16.80 -7.90
C ALA A 174 5.25 -16.14 -6.86
N PHE A 175 5.43 -14.85 -6.67
CA PHE A 175 4.44 -14.02 -5.99
C PHE A 175 3.25 -13.79 -6.90
N LEU A 176 2.07 -14.25 -6.49
CA LEU A 176 0.82 -14.02 -7.21
C LEU A 176 0.17 -12.73 -6.74
N ALA A 177 -0.26 -11.92 -7.69
CA ALA A 177 -0.99 -10.70 -7.42
C ALA A 177 -2.34 -10.71 -8.13
N LYS A 178 -3.19 -9.73 -7.78
CA LYS A 178 -4.49 -9.57 -8.42
C LYS A 178 -4.34 -9.29 -9.91
N THR A 179 -5.17 -9.94 -10.72
CA THR A 179 -5.29 -9.72 -12.17
C THR A 179 -6.77 -9.66 -12.57
N TRP A 180 -7.03 -9.25 -13.79
CA TRP A 180 -8.40 -9.17 -14.32
C TRP A 180 -8.90 -10.54 -14.75
N ALA A 181 -10.15 -10.84 -14.38
CA ALA A 181 -10.86 -12.05 -14.79
C ALA A 181 -12.37 -11.79 -14.81
N PRO A 182 -13.16 -12.58 -15.55
CA PRO A 182 -14.62 -12.51 -15.49
C PRO A 182 -15.12 -12.70 -14.06
N ARG A 183 -16.16 -11.95 -13.71
CA ARG A 183 -16.78 -12.03 -12.37
C ARG A 183 -17.16 -13.47 -12.03
N GLY A 184 -16.74 -13.95 -10.86
CA GLY A 184 -17.01 -15.31 -10.39
C GLY A 184 -16.09 -16.39 -10.99
N LYS A 185 -15.13 -16.01 -11.86
CA LYS A 185 -14.15 -16.95 -12.44
C LYS A 185 -12.75 -16.58 -11.98
N THR A 186 -12.29 -17.17 -10.89
CA THR A 186 -10.93 -16.94 -10.39
C THR A 186 -9.90 -17.49 -11.38
N PRO A 187 -8.95 -16.67 -11.86
CA PRO A 187 -7.91 -17.15 -12.76
C PRO A 187 -6.97 -18.12 -12.05
N LYS A 188 -6.43 -19.07 -12.79
CA LYS A 188 -5.46 -20.04 -12.29
C LYS A 188 -4.14 -19.83 -13.01
N GLU A 189 -3.08 -19.50 -12.26
CA GLU A 189 -1.73 -19.41 -12.77
C GLU A 189 -0.95 -20.70 -12.47
N LYS A 190 -0.19 -21.17 -13.46
CA LYS A 190 0.68 -22.32 -13.28
C LYS A 190 1.98 -21.85 -12.61
N VAL A 191 2.24 -22.33 -11.41
CA VAL A 191 3.47 -22.07 -10.65
C VAL A 191 4.16 -23.39 -10.33
N THR A 192 5.48 -23.34 -10.14
CA THR A 192 6.21 -24.51 -9.68
C THR A 192 5.98 -24.77 -8.20
N GLY A 193 5.81 -26.03 -7.80
CA GLY A 193 5.82 -26.45 -6.40
C GLY A 193 7.21 -26.74 -5.84
N LYS A 194 8.27 -26.59 -6.65
CA LYS A 194 9.65 -26.83 -6.22
C LYS A 194 10.11 -25.73 -5.27
N ARG A 195 10.82 -26.10 -4.22
CA ARG A 195 11.49 -25.15 -3.33
C ARG A 195 12.80 -24.70 -3.94
N GLY A 196 13.23 -23.48 -3.62
CA GLY A 196 14.48 -22.91 -4.07
C GLY A 196 14.37 -21.43 -4.36
N GLY A 197 15.46 -20.86 -4.79
CA GLY A 197 15.54 -19.43 -5.12
C GLY A 197 16.91 -19.04 -5.59
N VAL A 198 17.06 -17.77 -5.94
CA VAL A 198 18.31 -17.12 -6.32
C VAL A 198 18.59 -16.04 -5.30
N ALA A 199 19.76 -16.09 -4.70
CA ALA A 199 20.21 -15.04 -3.80
C ALA A 199 20.81 -13.89 -4.61
N ALA A 200 20.60 -12.67 -4.17
CA ALA A 200 21.11 -11.48 -4.82
C ALA A 200 21.66 -10.50 -3.80
N LEU A 201 22.74 -9.83 -4.15
CA LEU A 201 23.25 -8.64 -3.47
C LEU A 201 23.07 -7.46 -4.40
N SER A 202 22.65 -6.31 -3.88
CA SER A 202 22.66 -5.05 -4.63
C SER A 202 23.16 -3.89 -3.80
N ALA A 203 23.45 -2.80 -4.50
CA ALA A 203 23.74 -1.52 -3.90
C ALA A 203 23.17 -0.41 -4.78
N ILE A 204 22.38 0.45 -4.15
CA ILE A 204 21.71 1.59 -4.79
C ILE A 204 22.29 2.91 -4.28
N ASN A 205 22.32 3.94 -5.13
CA ASN A 205 22.80 5.26 -4.75
C ASN A 205 21.77 6.38 -5.10
N PRO A 206 21.92 7.57 -4.48
CA PRO A 206 21.03 8.71 -4.73
C PRO A 206 21.04 9.20 -6.19
N GLN A 207 22.11 8.93 -6.95
CA GLN A 207 22.26 9.36 -8.33
C GLN A 207 21.57 8.44 -9.34
N GLY A 208 20.90 7.40 -8.86
CA GLY A 208 20.17 6.44 -9.71
C GLY A 208 21.04 5.31 -10.25
N ARG A 209 22.14 4.97 -9.59
CA ARG A 209 22.93 3.79 -9.96
C ARG A 209 22.53 2.60 -9.10
N LEU A 210 22.33 1.47 -9.74
CA LEU A 210 22.10 0.18 -9.14
C LEU A 210 23.21 -0.79 -9.64
N LEU A 211 23.86 -1.47 -8.71
CA LEU A 211 24.82 -2.52 -8.99
C LEU A 211 24.34 -3.79 -8.28
N PHE A 212 24.46 -4.94 -8.90
CA PHE A 212 24.00 -6.20 -8.33
C PHE A 212 24.84 -7.40 -8.76
N VAL A 213 24.73 -8.46 -7.97
CA VAL A 213 25.28 -9.80 -8.28
C VAL A 213 24.29 -10.86 -7.86
N LEU A 214 24.14 -11.90 -8.66
CA LEU A 214 23.33 -13.07 -8.35
C LEU A 214 24.23 -14.23 -7.86
N HIS A 215 23.70 -14.98 -6.91
CA HIS A 215 24.38 -16.14 -6.33
C HIS A 215 23.43 -17.34 -6.28
N ASP A 216 23.96 -18.52 -6.57
CA ASP A 216 23.21 -19.78 -6.48
C ASP A 216 23.08 -20.32 -5.06
N LYS A 217 23.87 -19.79 -4.13
CA LYS A 217 23.90 -20.18 -2.73
C LYS A 217 23.48 -19.02 -1.83
N ARG A 218 23.21 -19.35 -0.57
CA ARG A 218 22.95 -18.35 0.46
C ARG A 218 24.14 -17.40 0.58
N ILE A 219 23.85 -16.11 0.75
CA ILE A 219 24.85 -15.08 1.00
C ILE A 219 25.52 -15.34 2.36
N ALA A 220 26.84 -15.38 2.33
CA ALA A 220 27.70 -15.43 3.49
C ALA A 220 28.77 -14.32 3.37
N SER A 221 29.70 -14.26 4.33
CA SER A 221 30.73 -13.21 4.36
C SER A 221 31.58 -13.16 3.09
N ALA A 222 31.83 -14.33 2.46
CA ALA A 222 32.62 -14.37 1.22
C ALA A 222 31.94 -13.65 0.07
N GLU A 223 30.64 -13.83 -0.09
CA GLU A 223 29.83 -13.18 -1.13
C GLU A 223 29.75 -11.67 -0.88
N VAL A 224 29.56 -11.25 0.37
CA VAL A 224 29.58 -9.83 0.75
C VAL A 224 30.95 -9.20 0.44
N ILE A 225 32.04 -9.82 0.83
CA ILE A 225 33.41 -9.35 0.53
C ILE A 225 33.62 -9.25 -0.98
N HIS A 226 33.22 -10.29 -1.72
CA HIS A 226 33.32 -10.29 -3.18
C HIS A 226 32.54 -9.13 -3.82
N PHE A 227 31.33 -8.88 -3.36
CA PHE A 227 30.51 -7.77 -3.85
C PHE A 227 31.13 -6.39 -3.54
N LEU A 228 31.63 -6.19 -2.31
CA LEU A 228 32.32 -4.96 -1.93
C LEU A 228 33.61 -4.73 -2.75
N ASP A 229 34.36 -5.80 -3.05
CA ASP A 229 35.52 -5.73 -3.94
C ASP A 229 35.14 -5.37 -5.37
N GLN A 230 34.03 -5.93 -5.88
CA GLN A 230 33.49 -5.55 -7.20
C GLN A 230 33.07 -4.10 -7.24
N LEU A 231 32.40 -3.57 -6.20
CA LEU A 231 32.07 -2.16 -6.06
C LEU A 231 33.32 -1.27 -6.14
N LEU A 232 34.38 -1.63 -5.42
CA LEU A 232 35.66 -0.94 -5.44
C LEU A 232 36.34 -0.97 -6.81
N ARG A 233 36.27 -2.08 -7.51
CA ARG A 233 36.82 -2.25 -8.88
C ARG A 233 36.01 -1.48 -9.91
N HIS A 234 34.69 -1.44 -9.77
CA HIS A 234 33.83 -0.64 -10.63
C HIS A 234 34.17 0.87 -10.51
N HIS A 235 34.48 1.32 -9.31
CA HIS A 235 34.86 2.71 -9.01
C HIS A 235 36.36 2.84 -8.74
N LYS A 236 37.18 2.71 -9.75
CA LYS A 236 38.65 2.56 -9.64
C LYS A 236 39.37 3.65 -8.82
N THR A 237 38.87 4.87 -8.83
CA THR A 237 39.50 6.05 -8.21
C THR A 237 38.67 6.70 -7.11
N ARG A 238 37.40 6.33 -6.96
CA ARG A 238 36.48 6.97 -6.02
C ARG A 238 36.51 6.27 -4.67
N HIS A 239 36.38 7.04 -3.62
CA HIS A 239 36.01 6.50 -2.31
C HIS A 239 34.53 6.10 -2.31
N LEU A 240 34.22 5.07 -1.55
CA LEU A 240 32.87 4.56 -1.36
C LEU A 240 32.49 4.67 0.11
N VAL A 241 31.32 5.20 0.37
CA VAL A 241 30.61 5.10 1.63
C VAL A 241 29.48 4.11 1.42
N VAL A 242 29.49 3.00 2.14
CA VAL A 242 28.46 1.97 2.02
C VAL A 242 27.72 1.85 3.34
N VAL A 243 26.41 1.95 3.29
CA VAL A 243 25.51 1.74 4.42
C VAL A 243 24.82 0.40 4.23
N MET A 244 24.91 -0.48 5.21
CA MET A 244 24.32 -1.83 5.20
C MET A 244 23.71 -2.15 6.56
N ASP A 245 22.94 -3.23 6.65
CA ASP A 245 22.40 -3.68 7.93
C ASP A 245 23.45 -4.38 8.81
N ASN A 246 23.01 -4.82 10.00
CA ASN A 246 23.84 -5.53 10.96
C ASN A 246 23.78 -7.06 10.82
N ALA A 247 23.40 -7.60 9.67
CA ALA A 247 23.36 -9.05 9.48
C ALA A 247 24.75 -9.70 9.73
N SER A 248 24.75 -10.93 10.20
CA SER A 248 25.99 -11.62 10.57
C SER A 248 27.04 -11.73 9.45
N PRO A 249 26.68 -11.84 8.15
CA PRO A 249 27.67 -11.76 7.08
C PRO A 249 28.38 -10.41 6.98
N HIS A 250 27.67 -9.30 7.31
CA HIS A 250 28.20 -7.94 7.24
C HIS A 250 29.13 -7.61 8.41
N THR A 251 28.82 -8.12 9.59
CA THR A 251 29.56 -7.83 10.83
C THR A 251 30.60 -8.89 11.18
N SER A 252 30.76 -9.93 10.37
CA SER A 252 31.71 -11.00 10.61
C SER A 252 33.16 -10.52 10.67
N LYS A 253 34.00 -11.17 11.42
CA LYS A 253 35.45 -10.86 11.52
C LYS A 253 36.11 -10.78 10.14
N LYS A 254 35.74 -11.68 9.21
CA LYS A 254 36.29 -11.72 7.85
C LYS A 254 35.91 -10.45 7.07
N THR A 255 34.65 -10.07 7.11
CA THR A 255 34.15 -8.88 6.43
C THR A 255 34.73 -7.59 7.03
N THR A 256 34.79 -7.50 8.36
CA THR A 256 35.40 -6.36 9.07
C THR A 256 36.88 -6.21 8.74
N THR A 257 37.65 -7.32 8.74
CA THR A 257 39.08 -7.32 8.36
C THR A 257 39.25 -6.84 6.91
N PHE A 258 38.42 -7.33 5.98
CA PHE A 258 38.46 -6.87 4.60
C PHE A 258 38.17 -5.35 4.51
N ILE A 259 37.12 -4.87 5.13
CA ILE A 259 36.76 -3.44 5.13
C ILE A 259 37.92 -2.61 5.65
N GLN A 260 38.53 -2.97 6.78
CA GLN A 260 39.65 -2.26 7.38
C GLN A 260 40.90 -2.23 6.49
N SER A 261 41.09 -3.26 5.66
CA SER A 261 42.20 -3.31 4.69
C SER A 261 42.01 -2.38 3.49
N GLN A 262 40.78 -1.85 3.27
CA GLN A 262 40.45 -1.06 2.08
C GLN A 262 40.43 0.45 2.37
N ARG A 263 41.46 1.19 1.97
CA ARG A 263 41.61 2.65 2.21
C ARG A 263 40.49 3.51 1.61
N ARG A 264 39.79 3.02 0.57
CA ARG A 264 38.74 3.73 -0.16
C ARG A 264 37.34 3.32 0.23
N LEU A 265 37.16 2.40 1.18
CA LEU A 265 35.87 1.87 1.60
C LEU A 265 35.58 2.29 3.05
N HIS A 266 34.46 3.01 3.21
CA HIS A 266 33.97 3.44 4.51
C HIS A 266 32.58 2.80 4.71
N VAL A 267 32.42 1.98 5.73
CA VAL A 267 31.19 1.24 5.97
C VAL A 267 30.53 1.75 7.24
N PHE A 268 29.22 1.94 7.15
CA PHE A 268 28.34 2.29 8.25
C PHE A 268 27.22 1.24 8.33
N HIS A 269 26.72 1.00 9.54
CA HIS A 269 25.64 0.06 9.74
C HIS A 269 24.37 0.78 10.16
N LEU A 270 23.23 0.35 9.61
CA LEU A 270 21.91 0.81 10.02
C LEU A 270 21.59 0.32 11.45
N PRO A 271 20.68 0.97 12.17
CA PRO A 271 20.17 0.43 13.42
C PRO A 271 19.52 -0.94 13.19
N ALA A 272 19.56 -1.80 14.20
CA ALA A 272 18.90 -3.09 14.12
C ALA A 272 17.40 -2.94 13.81
N TYR A 273 16.84 -3.90 13.08
CA TYR A 273 15.42 -3.93 12.72
C TYR A 273 14.88 -2.66 12.05
N SER A 274 15.68 -2.04 11.18
CA SER A 274 15.32 -0.83 10.44
C SER A 274 15.33 -1.01 8.91
N PRO A 275 14.64 -2.02 8.34
CA PRO A 275 14.60 -2.23 6.90
C PRO A 275 13.91 -1.08 6.15
N ASP A 276 13.00 -0.36 6.82
CA ASP A 276 12.34 0.84 6.30
C ASP A 276 13.34 1.98 6.01
N TRP A 277 14.54 1.94 6.59
CA TRP A 277 15.62 2.90 6.39
C TRP A 277 16.65 2.46 5.35
N ASN A 278 16.49 1.27 4.76
CA ASN A 278 17.34 0.83 3.67
C ASN A 278 16.65 1.08 2.30
N PRO A 279 17.11 2.05 1.48
CA PRO A 279 16.56 2.25 0.15
C PRO A 279 16.67 1.02 -0.76
N ASP A 280 17.66 0.15 -0.54
CA ASP A 280 17.87 -1.05 -1.35
C ASP A 280 16.76 -2.10 -1.12
N GLU A 281 16.12 -2.14 0.05
CA GLU A 281 14.89 -2.91 0.28
C GLU A 281 13.75 -2.53 -0.69
N LYS A 282 13.70 -1.28 -1.13
CA LYS A 282 12.71 -0.83 -2.12
C LYS A 282 13.02 -1.36 -3.52
N VAL A 283 14.30 -1.64 -3.83
CA VAL A 283 14.72 -2.32 -5.06
C VAL A 283 14.14 -3.74 -5.07
N TRP A 284 14.30 -4.48 -3.98
CA TRP A 284 13.78 -5.84 -3.85
C TRP A 284 12.25 -5.89 -3.89
N ASN A 285 11.62 -4.90 -3.28
CA ASN A 285 10.16 -4.77 -3.32
C ASN A 285 9.68 -4.53 -4.75
N HIS A 286 10.32 -3.62 -5.49
CA HIS A 286 10.01 -3.38 -6.90
C HIS A 286 10.25 -4.63 -7.75
N LEU A 287 11.41 -5.27 -7.61
CA LEU A 287 11.74 -6.48 -8.34
C LEU A 287 10.70 -7.59 -8.13
N LYS A 288 10.36 -7.91 -6.87
CA LYS A 288 9.45 -9.01 -6.53
C LYS A 288 8.01 -8.73 -6.96
N HIS A 289 7.53 -7.50 -6.76
CA HIS A 289 6.11 -7.18 -6.88
C HIS A 289 5.73 -6.49 -8.19
N GLN A 290 6.71 -6.01 -8.97
CA GLN A 290 6.46 -5.42 -10.29
C GLN A 290 7.10 -6.24 -11.39
N GLU A 291 8.41 -6.50 -11.31
CA GLU A 291 9.17 -7.10 -12.40
C GLU A 291 9.03 -8.63 -12.50
N LEU A 292 8.97 -9.32 -11.35
CA LEU A 292 8.88 -10.80 -11.26
C LEU A 292 7.49 -11.29 -10.85
N LYS A 293 6.50 -10.42 -10.81
CA LYS A 293 5.13 -10.76 -10.47
C LYS A 293 4.58 -11.82 -11.41
N GLY A 294 4.12 -12.94 -10.85
CA GLY A 294 3.55 -14.04 -11.63
C GLY A 294 4.52 -14.73 -12.59
N HIS A 295 5.82 -14.70 -12.31
CA HIS A 295 6.80 -15.40 -13.16
C HIS A 295 6.53 -16.90 -13.22
N GLN A 296 6.88 -17.53 -14.35
CA GLN A 296 6.63 -18.95 -14.61
C GLN A 296 7.93 -19.77 -14.70
N ALA A 297 9.02 -19.29 -14.07
CA ALA A 297 10.27 -20.04 -14.01
C ALA A 297 10.06 -21.39 -13.34
N LYS A 298 10.55 -22.45 -13.97
CA LYS A 298 10.39 -23.86 -13.51
C LYS A 298 11.66 -24.36 -12.86
N THR A 299 12.79 -23.73 -13.15
CA THR A 299 14.10 -24.10 -12.63
C THR A 299 14.81 -22.87 -12.06
N LYS A 300 15.86 -23.13 -11.30
CA LYS A 300 16.67 -22.09 -10.70
C LYS A 300 17.44 -21.28 -11.75
N GLU A 301 17.89 -21.93 -12.81
CA GLU A 301 18.59 -21.35 -13.95
C GLU A 301 17.67 -20.38 -14.71
N GLU A 302 16.43 -20.80 -14.97
CA GLU A 302 15.42 -19.93 -15.60
C GLU A 302 15.12 -18.72 -14.73
N LEU A 303 14.96 -18.91 -13.39
CA LEU A 303 14.75 -17.80 -12.46
C LEU A 303 15.94 -16.86 -12.40
N SER A 304 17.17 -17.40 -12.41
CA SER A 304 18.40 -16.60 -12.39
C SER A 304 18.49 -15.74 -13.65
N SER A 305 18.28 -16.34 -14.82
CA SER A 305 18.30 -15.61 -16.12
C SER A 305 17.23 -14.52 -16.16
N LEU A 306 16.03 -14.82 -15.69
CA LEU A 306 14.95 -13.85 -15.63
C LEU A 306 15.25 -12.70 -14.65
N THR A 307 15.74 -13.01 -13.47
CA THR A 307 16.14 -12.04 -12.44
C THR A 307 17.27 -11.14 -12.94
N GLN A 308 18.28 -11.73 -13.58
CA GLN A 308 19.38 -11.01 -14.21
C GLN A 308 18.87 -10.02 -15.25
N SER A 309 18.02 -10.46 -16.16
CA SER A 309 17.43 -9.61 -17.20
C SER A 309 16.64 -8.43 -16.62
N LYS A 310 15.85 -8.69 -15.57
CA LYS A 310 15.04 -7.66 -14.92
C LYS A 310 15.89 -6.63 -14.17
N LEU A 311 16.88 -7.08 -13.40
CA LEU A 311 17.79 -6.19 -12.70
C LEU A 311 18.66 -5.38 -13.68
N THR A 312 19.14 -6.00 -14.77
CA THR A 312 19.87 -5.26 -15.82
C THR A 312 19.02 -4.14 -16.40
N ARG A 313 17.76 -4.42 -16.74
CA ARG A 313 16.84 -3.38 -17.24
C ARG A 313 16.63 -2.25 -16.22
N MET A 314 16.56 -2.57 -14.92
CA MET A 314 16.48 -1.55 -13.88
C MET A 314 17.76 -0.72 -13.80
N CYS A 315 18.94 -1.33 -13.95
CA CYS A 315 20.22 -0.60 -14.00
C CYS A 315 20.30 0.38 -15.17
N ASP A 316 19.67 0.04 -16.30
CA ASP A 316 19.63 0.86 -17.52
C ASP A 316 18.62 2.03 -17.42
N ASP A 317 17.87 2.12 -16.32
CA ASP A 317 16.90 3.20 -16.04
C ASP A 317 17.26 3.97 -14.75
N PRO A 318 18.16 4.95 -14.81
CA PRO A 318 18.58 5.74 -13.64
C PRO A 318 17.44 6.54 -13.03
N GLU A 319 16.42 6.93 -13.79
CA GLU A 319 15.26 7.68 -13.28
C GLU A 319 14.39 6.77 -12.40
N LEU A 320 14.14 5.53 -12.82
CA LEU A 320 13.47 4.52 -12.04
C LEU A 320 14.22 4.26 -10.73
N VAL A 321 15.54 4.01 -10.82
CA VAL A 321 16.39 3.70 -9.67
C VAL A 321 16.42 4.87 -8.69
N ARG A 322 16.54 6.11 -9.17
CA ARG A 322 16.46 7.31 -8.34
C ARG A 322 15.08 7.42 -7.67
N GLY A 323 14.01 7.22 -8.44
CA GLY A 323 12.65 7.21 -7.88
C GLY A 323 12.44 6.12 -6.82
N ILE A 324 13.09 4.95 -6.96
CA ILE A 324 13.08 3.90 -5.94
C ILE A 324 13.84 4.35 -4.68
N PHE A 325 15.03 4.94 -4.83
CA PHE A 325 15.84 5.45 -3.73
C PHE A 325 15.05 6.44 -2.87
N TYR A 326 14.42 7.42 -3.49
CA TYR A 326 13.68 8.49 -2.79
C TYR A 326 12.30 8.06 -2.23
N ARG A 327 11.90 6.81 -2.35
CA ARG A 327 10.77 6.24 -1.61
C ARG A 327 11.10 5.83 -0.19
N CYS A 328 12.37 5.85 0.19
CA CYS A 328 12.81 5.55 1.54
C CYS A 328 12.70 6.79 2.43
N CYS A 329 12.21 6.64 3.65
CA CYS A 329 11.94 7.75 4.57
C CYS A 329 13.17 8.55 5.00
N ILE A 330 14.39 7.99 4.91
CA ILE A 330 15.62 8.71 5.25
C ILE A 330 16.39 9.22 4.03
N SER A 331 15.92 8.98 2.82
CA SER A 331 16.66 9.34 1.59
C SER A 331 16.91 10.83 1.46
N ASP A 332 15.99 11.69 1.94
CA ASP A 332 16.14 13.14 1.93
C ASP A 332 17.30 13.64 2.79
N LEU A 333 17.80 12.82 3.71
CA LEU A 333 18.97 13.14 4.51
C LEU A 333 20.28 13.06 3.72
N PHE A 334 20.29 12.51 2.51
CA PHE A 334 21.47 12.20 1.71
C PHE A 334 21.46 12.86 0.31
N HIS A 335 20.85 14.06 0.24
CA HIS A 335 20.89 14.93 -0.94
C HIS A 335 22.26 15.54 -1.19
#